data_e334ac37a6e0c490ee918611af16ac84
#
_entry.id   e334ac37a6e0c490ee918611af16ac84
#
_cell.length_a   1.000
_cell.length_b   1.000
_cell.length_c   1.000
_cell.angle_alpha   90.00
_cell.angle_beta   90.00
_cell.angle_gamma   90.00
#
_symmetry.space_group_name_H-M   'P 1'
#
loop_
_entity.id
_entity.type
_entity.pdbx_description
1 polymer ?
#
loop_
_entity_poly.entity_id
_entity_poly.type
_entity_poly.pdbx_seq_one_letter_code
_entity_poly.pdbx_strand_id
1 'polypeptide(L)'
;MPTSTEDAVTILWNEGTVGEWGALFARVPRSTLPQCFAYAGAMGRTHGFVPRLGLIRRDGAPIGIVQLLERRTLRLFHQRQIHRGPLWLDGVEPDMATQEAVFRLLRRACPDNPLNRASLLPELAAGPEAEAMLQRCGFRRFGPGYRTVWLDLSRGEDELRAAMARDWRQRLKGAEKAGLVIDLDWEAKNLPWLMKQEHEQAQSKQFRPMTGALAVRIRNGLLKGGGKGDGVLMAAALEDRSGKAGPAASALFYIHGGSATYQIGWSSESGRKSGAMRLVLWRAALALKARGVGWLDLGGINPDSAPGVTEFKLGTGGHAVESAGLFR
;
A
#
# COMPACT_ATOMS: atom_id res chain seq x y z
N MET A 1 -2.04 -21.56 -37.35
CA MET A 1 -3.06 -21.59 -36.30
C MET A 1 -2.82 -20.39 -35.43
N PRO A 2 -3.79 -19.50 -35.17
CA PRO A 2 -3.56 -18.45 -34.16
C PRO A 2 -3.36 -19.14 -32.82
N THR A 3 -2.21 -18.91 -32.19
CA THR A 3 -1.95 -19.33 -30.83
C THR A 3 -3.02 -18.68 -29.91
N SER A 4 -3.61 -19.46 -29.02
CA SER A 4 -4.61 -18.94 -28.11
C SER A 4 -3.94 -17.84 -27.23
N THR A 5 -4.68 -16.82 -26.80
CA THR A 5 -4.16 -15.76 -25.92
C THR A 5 -3.55 -16.35 -24.63
N GLU A 6 -4.00 -17.54 -24.24
CA GLU A 6 -3.49 -18.27 -23.07
C GLU A 6 -2.07 -18.81 -23.31
N ASP A 7 -1.72 -19.20 -24.55
CA ASP A 7 -0.37 -19.71 -24.89
C ASP A 7 0.67 -18.58 -24.99
N ALA A 8 0.20 -17.33 -25.21
CA ALA A 8 1.05 -16.15 -25.31
C ALA A 8 1.47 -15.57 -23.96
N VAL A 9 0.77 -15.91 -22.86
CA VAL A 9 1.00 -15.37 -21.51
C VAL A 9 1.75 -16.37 -20.64
N THR A 10 2.80 -15.91 -19.97
CA THR A 10 3.61 -16.72 -19.04
C THR A 10 3.91 -15.97 -17.75
N ILE A 11 4.15 -16.69 -16.66
CA ILE A 11 4.70 -16.14 -15.41
C ILE A 11 5.98 -16.89 -15.08
N LEU A 12 7.09 -16.19 -15.14
CA LEU A 12 8.42 -16.70 -14.82
C LEU A 12 8.69 -16.44 -13.32
N TRP A 13 8.81 -17.51 -12.55
CA TRP A 13 8.94 -17.42 -11.10
C TRP A 13 10.39 -17.45 -10.65
N ASN A 14 10.81 -16.46 -9.84
CA ASN A 14 12.15 -16.34 -9.24
C ASN A 14 13.27 -16.29 -10.28
N GLU A 15 12.98 -15.80 -11.46
CA GLU A 15 14.00 -15.49 -12.46
C GLU A 15 14.54 -14.06 -12.25
N GLY A 16 15.85 -13.92 -12.41
CA GLY A 16 16.54 -12.65 -12.21
C GLY A 16 16.95 -12.38 -10.75
N THR A 17 17.55 -11.23 -10.55
CA THR A 17 18.06 -10.74 -9.28
C THR A 17 17.03 -9.85 -8.56
N VAL A 18 17.24 -9.60 -7.27
CA VAL A 18 16.44 -8.63 -6.50
C VAL A 18 16.55 -7.21 -7.10
N GLY A 19 17.73 -6.87 -7.67
CA GLY A 19 17.93 -5.57 -8.33
C GLY A 19 17.08 -5.43 -9.60
N GLU A 20 16.99 -6.46 -10.42
CA GLU A 20 16.13 -6.49 -11.61
C GLU A 20 14.64 -6.41 -11.21
N TRP A 21 14.23 -7.10 -10.16
CA TRP A 21 12.89 -6.95 -9.60
C TRP A 21 12.62 -5.50 -9.16
N GLY A 22 13.57 -4.87 -8.45
CA GLY A 22 13.45 -3.48 -8.04
C GLY A 22 13.32 -2.53 -9.23
N ALA A 23 14.05 -2.77 -10.32
CA ALA A 23 13.95 -1.99 -11.56
C ALA A 23 12.58 -2.15 -12.24
N LEU A 24 12.02 -3.36 -12.27
CA LEU A 24 10.67 -3.62 -12.78
C LEU A 24 9.60 -2.98 -11.87
N PHE A 25 9.75 -3.11 -10.56
CA PHE A 25 8.83 -2.52 -9.60
C PHE A 25 8.77 -0.99 -9.70
N ALA A 26 9.92 -0.34 -10.00
CA ALA A 26 9.99 1.10 -10.22
C ALA A 26 9.25 1.57 -11.50
N ARG A 27 8.99 0.66 -12.46
CA ARG A 27 8.17 0.93 -13.66
C ARG A 27 6.67 0.86 -13.40
N VAL A 28 6.23 0.42 -12.21
CA VAL A 28 4.81 0.41 -11.83
C VAL A 28 4.43 1.80 -11.31
N PRO A 29 3.61 2.59 -12.01
CA PRO A 29 3.32 3.97 -11.60
C PRO A 29 2.59 4.02 -10.25
N ARG A 30 1.63 3.11 -10.03
CA ARG A 30 0.83 3.01 -8.81
C ARG A 30 1.13 1.68 -8.10
N SER A 31 2.36 1.58 -7.59
CA SER A 31 2.82 0.41 -6.86
C SER A 31 2.12 0.27 -5.50
N THR A 32 2.10 -0.94 -4.94
CA THR A 32 1.46 -1.23 -3.65
C THR A 32 2.47 -1.79 -2.65
N LEU A 33 2.36 -1.42 -1.38
CA LEU A 33 3.28 -1.88 -0.33
C LEU A 33 3.36 -3.42 -0.22
N PRO A 34 2.25 -4.19 -0.28
CA PRO A 34 2.32 -5.65 -0.21
C PRO A 34 3.08 -6.32 -1.36
N GLN A 35 3.29 -5.64 -2.48
CA GLN A 35 4.07 -6.13 -3.62
C GLN A 35 5.54 -5.65 -3.59
N CYS A 36 5.92 -4.82 -2.61
CA CYS A 36 7.29 -4.38 -2.42
C CYS A 36 8.17 -5.48 -1.80
N PHE A 37 9.40 -5.64 -2.29
CA PHE A 37 10.35 -6.64 -1.78
C PHE A 37 10.70 -6.44 -0.31
N ALA A 38 10.82 -5.20 0.16
CA ALA A 38 11.06 -4.88 1.57
C ALA A 38 9.94 -5.40 2.49
N TYR A 39 8.68 -5.30 2.03
CA TYR A 39 7.53 -5.89 2.74
C TYR A 39 7.64 -7.41 2.81
N ALA A 40 7.97 -8.09 1.71
CA ALA A 40 8.17 -9.53 1.70
C ALA A 40 9.28 -9.97 2.65
N GLY A 41 10.41 -9.28 2.65
CA GLY A 41 11.51 -9.54 3.57
C GLY A 41 11.12 -9.36 5.04
N ALA A 42 10.27 -8.38 5.34
CA ALA A 42 9.72 -8.18 6.68
C ALA A 42 8.76 -9.31 7.06
N MET A 43 7.84 -9.72 6.16
CA MET A 43 6.92 -10.85 6.35
C MET A 43 7.67 -12.17 6.56
N GLY A 44 8.79 -12.37 5.86
CA GLY A 44 9.66 -13.52 6.05
C GLY A 44 10.20 -13.59 7.48
N ARG A 45 10.78 -12.50 7.94
CA ARG A 45 11.41 -12.43 9.28
C ARG A 45 10.42 -12.38 10.46
N THR A 46 9.17 -11.95 10.23
CA THR A 46 8.15 -11.88 11.30
C THR A 46 7.20 -13.06 11.31
N HIS A 47 6.86 -13.59 10.13
CA HIS A 47 5.79 -14.59 9.99
C HIS A 47 6.24 -15.85 9.24
N GLY A 48 7.51 -15.95 8.82
CA GLY A 48 8.06 -17.13 8.14
C GLY A 48 7.59 -17.29 6.69
N PHE A 49 7.17 -16.21 6.03
CA PHE A 49 6.83 -16.24 4.62
C PHE A 49 8.08 -16.16 3.74
N VAL A 50 8.08 -16.90 2.64
CA VAL A 50 9.09 -16.85 1.59
C VAL A 50 8.46 -16.21 0.35
N PRO A 51 9.05 -15.15 -0.21
CA PRO A 51 8.55 -14.56 -1.45
C PRO A 51 8.88 -15.42 -2.66
N ARG A 52 7.93 -15.50 -3.58
CA ARG A 52 8.14 -15.91 -4.96
C ARG A 52 7.83 -14.71 -5.84
N LEU A 53 8.79 -14.33 -6.66
CA LEU A 53 8.71 -13.16 -7.53
C LEU A 53 8.37 -13.64 -8.94
N GLY A 54 7.26 -13.19 -9.50
CA GLY A 54 6.76 -13.60 -10.80
C GLY A 54 6.81 -12.47 -11.82
N LEU A 55 7.60 -12.64 -12.88
CA LEU A 55 7.60 -11.77 -14.05
C LEU A 55 6.53 -12.23 -15.04
N ILE A 56 5.54 -11.40 -15.30
CA ILE A 56 4.45 -11.67 -16.22
C ILE A 56 4.87 -11.18 -17.60
N ARG A 57 4.83 -12.08 -18.58
CA ARG A 57 5.14 -11.77 -19.98
C ARG A 57 3.96 -12.11 -20.89
N ARG A 58 3.84 -11.34 -21.96
CA ARG A 58 2.97 -11.64 -23.11
C ARG A 58 3.81 -11.58 -24.37
N ASP A 59 3.78 -12.63 -25.18
CA ASP A 59 4.62 -12.76 -26.40
C ASP A 59 6.11 -12.49 -26.13
N GLY A 60 6.60 -12.97 -24.98
CA GLY A 60 7.97 -12.77 -24.54
C GLY A 60 8.26 -11.38 -23.92
N ALA A 61 7.41 -10.37 -24.11
CA ALA A 61 7.59 -9.03 -23.57
C ALA A 61 7.08 -8.94 -22.10
N PRO A 62 7.81 -8.27 -21.19
CA PRO A 62 7.37 -8.07 -19.82
C PRO A 62 6.21 -7.05 -19.77
N ILE A 63 5.07 -7.46 -19.18
CA ILE A 63 3.87 -6.63 -19.05
C ILE A 63 3.48 -6.38 -17.59
N GLY A 64 3.96 -7.19 -16.65
CA GLY A 64 3.57 -7.07 -15.26
C GLY A 64 4.45 -7.87 -14.32
N ILE A 65 4.20 -7.70 -13.03
CA ILE A 65 4.90 -8.39 -11.95
C ILE A 65 3.90 -8.82 -10.87
N VAL A 66 4.24 -9.88 -10.14
CA VAL A 66 3.44 -10.36 -9.01
C VAL A 66 4.34 -10.94 -7.93
N GLN A 67 4.11 -10.55 -6.68
CA GLN A 67 4.73 -11.14 -5.50
C GLN A 67 3.75 -12.08 -4.83
N LEU A 68 4.11 -13.36 -4.75
CA LEU A 68 3.43 -14.39 -3.99
C LEU A 68 4.22 -14.67 -2.71
N LEU A 69 3.57 -14.57 -1.57
CA LEU A 69 4.15 -14.97 -0.27
C LEU A 69 3.69 -16.39 0.07
N GLU A 70 4.63 -17.28 0.30
CA GLU A 70 4.38 -18.68 0.64
C GLU A 70 4.94 -19.01 2.02
N ARG A 71 4.16 -19.70 2.86
CA ARG A 71 4.59 -20.24 4.14
C ARG A 71 4.21 -21.71 4.24
N ARG A 72 5.15 -22.54 4.71
CA ARG A 72 4.92 -23.95 5.02
C ARG A 72 4.88 -24.14 6.54
N THR A 73 3.87 -24.84 7.02
CA THR A 73 3.72 -25.18 8.43
C THR A 73 3.66 -26.70 8.55
N LEU A 74 4.42 -27.27 9.49
CA LEU A 74 4.50 -28.74 9.71
C LEU A 74 4.79 -29.56 8.43
N ARG A 75 5.47 -28.96 7.45
CA ARG A 75 5.81 -29.55 6.12
C ARG A 75 4.62 -29.96 5.24
N LEU A 76 3.39 -29.97 5.78
CA LEU A 76 2.18 -30.42 5.11
C LEU A 76 1.25 -29.30 4.70
N PHE A 77 1.18 -28.23 5.48
CA PHE A 77 0.26 -27.14 5.26
C PHE A 77 0.95 -25.97 4.55
N HIS A 78 0.39 -25.57 3.42
CA HIS A 78 0.86 -24.43 2.66
C HIS A 78 -0.12 -23.28 2.79
N GLN A 79 0.39 -22.10 3.10
CA GLN A 79 -0.35 -20.85 3.02
C GLN A 79 0.26 -19.99 1.94
N ARG A 80 -0.53 -19.55 0.98
CA ARG A 80 -0.12 -18.69 -0.13
C ARG A 80 -0.98 -17.46 -0.16
N GLN A 81 -0.35 -16.30 -0.37
CA GLN A 81 -1.09 -15.05 -0.46
C GLN A 81 -0.50 -14.13 -1.53
N ILE A 82 -1.39 -13.58 -2.35
CA ILE A 82 -1.11 -12.50 -3.27
C ILE A 82 -1.99 -11.34 -2.84
N HIS A 83 -1.37 -10.31 -2.29
CA HIS A 83 -2.10 -9.15 -1.81
C HIS A 83 -1.73 -7.92 -2.65
N ARG A 84 -2.78 -7.27 -3.19
CA ARG A 84 -2.69 -6.06 -4.00
C ARG A 84 -1.74 -6.20 -5.19
N GLY A 85 -1.91 -7.29 -5.92
CA GLY A 85 -1.26 -7.64 -7.18
C GLY A 85 -2.14 -8.58 -8.00
N PRO A 86 -1.79 -8.88 -9.28
CA PRO A 86 -0.58 -8.43 -9.98
C PRO A 86 -0.55 -6.92 -10.23
N LEU A 87 0.63 -6.39 -10.58
CA LEU A 87 0.86 -5.00 -10.93
C LEU A 87 1.34 -4.90 -12.39
N TRP A 88 0.82 -3.91 -13.13
CA TRP A 88 1.14 -3.72 -14.54
C TRP A 88 2.24 -2.69 -14.72
N LEU A 89 3.16 -2.99 -15.64
CA LEU A 89 4.29 -2.11 -15.94
C LEU A 89 3.81 -0.90 -16.77
N ASP A 90 4.50 0.22 -16.59
CA ASP A 90 4.35 1.46 -17.36
C ASP A 90 2.90 2.03 -17.37
N GLY A 91 2.05 1.60 -16.43
CA GLY A 91 0.65 2.03 -16.33
C GLY A 91 -0.28 1.47 -17.41
N VAL A 92 0.19 0.51 -18.19
CA VAL A 92 -0.60 -0.14 -19.23
C VAL A 92 -1.34 -1.34 -18.65
N GLU A 93 -2.64 -1.18 -18.43
CA GLU A 93 -3.50 -2.29 -18.01
C GLU A 93 -3.80 -3.18 -19.23
N PRO A 94 -3.51 -4.51 -19.15
CA PRO A 94 -3.80 -5.42 -20.26
C PRO A 94 -5.31 -5.57 -20.51
N ASP A 95 -5.67 -6.02 -21.70
CA ASP A 95 -7.04 -6.40 -22.02
C ASP A 95 -7.56 -7.53 -21.11
N MET A 96 -8.87 -7.68 -21.04
CA MET A 96 -9.54 -8.65 -20.16
C MET A 96 -9.10 -10.09 -20.45
N ALA A 97 -8.85 -10.47 -21.70
CA ALA A 97 -8.42 -11.82 -22.06
C ALA A 97 -7.01 -12.11 -21.51
N THR A 98 -6.10 -11.14 -21.60
CA THR A 98 -4.76 -11.24 -21.02
C THR A 98 -4.82 -11.30 -19.50
N GLN A 99 -5.65 -10.48 -18.86
CA GLN A 99 -5.86 -10.52 -17.40
C GLN A 99 -6.41 -11.89 -16.98
N GLU A 100 -7.40 -12.43 -17.68
CA GLU A 100 -7.97 -13.74 -17.39
C GLU A 100 -6.89 -14.85 -17.51
N ALA A 101 -6.05 -14.81 -18.56
CA ALA A 101 -4.94 -15.76 -18.72
C ALA A 101 -3.95 -15.66 -17.53
N VAL A 102 -3.58 -14.45 -17.09
CA VAL A 102 -2.72 -14.25 -15.91
C VAL A 102 -3.38 -14.82 -14.66
N PHE A 103 -4.66 -14.54 -14.39
CA PHE A 103 -5.33 -15.05 -13.20
C PHE A 103 -5.50 -16.58 -13.22
N ARG A 104 -5.67 -17.22 -14.37
CA ARG A 104 -5.63 -18.69 -14.52
C ARG A 104 -4.26 -19.25 -14.11
N LEU A 105 -3.16 -18.62 -14.55
CA LEU A 105 -1.81 -19.02 -14.15
C LEU A 105 -1.57 -18.82 -12.64
N LEU A 106 -2.06 -17.71 -12.06
CA LEU A 106 -2.00 -17.46 -10.62
C LEU A 106 -2.81 -18.50 -9.83
N ARG A 107 -3.97 -18.93 -10.34
CA ARG A 107 -4.76 -20.00 -9.72
C ARG A 107 -4.01 -21.32 -9.69
N ARG A 108 -3.30 -21.69 -10.75
CA ARG A 108 -2.44 -22.88 -10.78
C ARG A 108 -1.29 -22.78 -9.77
N ALA A 109 -0.71 -21.58 -9.58
CA ALA A 109 0.34 -21.34 -8.59
C ALA A 109 -0.18 -21.31 -7.15
N CYS A 110 -1.46 -21.01 -6.94
CA CYS A 110 -2.14 -20.85 -5.64
C CYS A 110 -3.32 -21.82 -5.52
N PRO A 111 -3.12 -23.15 -5.48
CA PRO A 111 -4.20 -24.09 -5.25
C PRO A 111 -4.82 -23.85 -3.86
N ASP A 112 -6.14 -24.04 -3.75
CA ASP A 112 -6.88 -23.95 -2.49
C ASP A 112 -7.57 -25.30 -2.22
N ASN A 113 -7.14 -25.95 -1.14
CA ASN A 113 -7.67 -27.23 -0.67
C ASN A 113 -7.32 -27.37 0.83
N PRO A 114 -7.74 -28.44 1.53
CA PRO A 114 -7.49 -28.58 2.97
C PRO A 114 -6.02 -28.44 3.42
N LEU A 115 -5.06 -28.81 2.56
CA LEU A 115 -3.62 -28.70 2.84
C LEU A 115 -3.01 -27.41 2.29
N ASN A 116 -3.69 -26.72 1.38
CA ASN A 116 -3.22 -25.51 0.73
C ASN A 116 -4.25 -24.39 0.92
N ARG A 117 -3.90 -23.38 1.69
CA ARG A 117 -4.75 -22.19 1.88
C ARG A 117 -4.26 -21.08 0.97
N ALA A 118 -5.10 -20.66 0.02
CA ALA A 118 -4.83 -19.52 -0.84
C ALA A 118 -5.61 -18.29 -0.40
N SER A 119 -5.02 -17.11 -0.58
CA SER A 119 -5.66 -15.80 -0.39
C SER A 119 -5.20 -14.86 -1.50
N LEU A 120 -6.13 -14.40 -2.30
CA LEU A 120 -5.91 -13.43 -3.37
C LEU A 120 -6.73 -12.17 -3.07
N LEU A 121 -6.05 -11.06 -2.87
CA LEU A 121 -6.62 -9.71 -2.88
C LEU A 121 -6.07 -9.01 -4.13
N PRO A 122 -6.78 -9.07 -5.28
CA PRO A 122 -6.24 -8.53 -6.54
C PRO A 122 -6.22 -6.99 -6.52
N GLU A 123 -5.22 -6.40 -7.19
CA GLU A 123 -5.24 -4.97 -7.53
C GLU A 123 -6.03 -4.77 -8.82
N LEU A 124 -7.31 -5.11 -8.75
CA LEU A 124 -8.30 -5.08 -9.80
C LEU A 124 -9.54 -4.35 -9.27
N ALA A 125 -10.05 -3.39 -10.02
CA ALA A 125 -11.21 -2.62 -9.61
C ALA A 125 -12.44 -3.50 -9.38
N ALA A 126 -13.24 -3.16 -8.35
CA ALA A 126 -14.49 -3.84 -8.08
C ALA A 126 -15.49 -3.66 -9.23
N GLY A 127 -16.15 -4.74 -9.59
CA GLY A 127 -17.18 -4.74 -10.61
C GLY A 127 -17.64 -6.17 -10.94
N PRO A 128 -18.84 -6.31 -11.53
CA PRO A 128 -19.40 -7.62 -11.86
C PRO A 128 -18.55 -8.39 -12.89
N GLU A 129 -17.93 -7.69 -13.85
CA GLU A 129 -17.07 -8.30 -14.86
C GLU A 129 -15.78 -8.87 -14.26
N ALA A 130 -15.14 -8.10 -13.34
CA ALA A 130 -13.96 -8.53 -12.63
C ALA A 130 -14.24 -9.76 -11.75
N GLU A 131 -15.34 -9.75 -11.03
CA GLU A 131 -15.77 -10.89 -10.20
C GLU A 131 -16.08 -12.13 -11.06
N ALA A 132 -16.82 -11.96 -12.16
CA ALA A 132 -17.13 -13.06 -13.07
C ALA A 132 -15.86 -13.65 -13.72
N MET A 133 -14.90 -12.81 -14.13
CA MET A 133 -13.61 -13.24 -14.67
C MET A 133 -12.83 -14.07 -13.63
N LEU A 134 -12.72 -13.61 -12.39
CA LEU A 134 -12.04 -14.33 -11.31
C LEU A 134 -12.72 -15.67 -11.00
N GLN A 135 -14.06 -15.72 -11.04
CA GLN A 135 -14.82 -16.98 -10.89
C GLN A 135 -14.54 -17.96 -12.02
N ARG A 136 -14.49 -17.50 -13.28
CA ARG A 136 -14.09 -18.36 -14.43
C ARG A 136 -12.65 -18.87 -14.29
N CYS A 137 -11.77 -18.11 -13.63
CA CYS A 137 -10.41 -18.57 -13.29
C CYS A 137 -10.37 -19.57 -12.12
N GLY A 138 -11.52 -19.90 -11.50
CA GLY A 138 -11.62 -20.84 -10.39
C GLY A 138 -11.38 -20.24 -9.01
N PHE A 139 -11.39 -18.92 -8.88
CA PHE A 139 -11.36 -18.24 -7.59
C PHE A 139 -12.78 -18.08 -7.01
N ARG A 140 -12.91 -18.20 -5.69
CA ARG A 140 -14.17 -18.00 -4.97
C ARG A 140 -14.02 -16.85 -4.00
N ARG A 141 -14.92 -15.86 -4.09
CA ARG A 141 -14.96 -14.75 -3.15
C ARG A 141 -15.31 -15.23 -1.76
N PHE A 142 -14.62 -14.75 -0.73
CA PHE A 142 -14.91 -15.04 0.67
C PHE A 142 -14.83 -13.81 1.59
N GLY A 143 -14.51 -12.64 1.04
CA GLY A 143 -14.48 -11.41 1.81
C GLY A 143 -14.64 -10.16 0.95
N PRO A 144 -14.78 -8.99 1.60
CA PRO A 144 -14.86 -7.70 0.91
C PRO A 144 -13.54 -7.35 0.23
N GLY A 145 -13.61 -6.41 -0.71
CA GLY A 145 -12.45 -5.78 -1.32
C GLY A 145 -11.73 -4.82 -0.37
N TYR A 146 -10.53 -4.47 -0.72
CA TYR A 146 -9.79 -3.42 -0.03
C TYR A 146 -10.23 -2.06 -0.58
N ARG A 147 -10.69 -1.20 0.30
CA ARG A 147 -11.07 0.18 -0.03
C ARG A 147 -9.99 1.12 0.45
N THR A 148 -9.55 2.02 -0.41
CA THR A 148 -8.57 3.06 -0.07
C THR A 148 -8.82 4.34 -0.85
N VAL A 149 -8.04 5.39 -0.54
CA VAL A 149 -8.03 6.65 -1.27
C VAL A 149 -6.63 6.87 -1.83
N TRP A 150 -6.53 7.05 -3.14
CA TRP A 150 -5.29 7.41 -3.83
C TRP A 150 -5.25 8.91 -4.12
N LEU A 151 -4.17 9.55 -3.73
CA LEU A 151 -3.89 10.95 -4.05
C LEU A 151 -2.84 11.00 -5.16
N ASP A 152 -3.20 11.64 -6.27
CA ASP A 152 -2.31 11.86 -7.41
C ASP A 152 -1.40 13.07 -7.14
N LEU A 153 -0.14 12.78 -6.81
CA LEU A 153 0.87 13.80 -6.51
C LEU A 153 1.52 14.39 -7.77
N SER A 154 1.22 13.92 -8.98
CA SER A 154 1.70 14.53 -10.23
C SER A 154 1.09 15.92 -10.46
N ARG A 155 -0.11 16.15 -9.92
CA ARG A 155 -0.86 17.42 -10.00
C ARG A 155 -0.14 18.56 -9.29
N GLY A 156 -0.38 19.79 -9.74
CA GLY A 156 0.14 21.01 -9.10
C GLY A 156 -0.34 21.18 -7.64
N GLU A 157 0.41 21.93 -6.83
CA GLU A 157 0.03 22.17 -5.42
C GLU A 157 -1.33 22.85 -5.31
N ASP A 158 -1.60 23.85 -6.16
CA ASP A 158 -2.88 24.58 -6.17
C ASP A 158 -4.03 23.65 -6.59
N GLU A 159 -3.81 22.74 -7.54
CA GLU A 159 -4.81 21.77 -7.98
C GLU A 159 -5.13 20.76 -6.87
N LEU A 160 -4.09 20.26 -6.17
CA LEU A 160 -4.26 19.39 -5.01
C LEU A 160 -5.07 20.09 -3.91
N ARG A 161 -4.76 21.35 -3.63
CA ARG A 161 -5.46 22.15 -2.63
C ARG A 161 -6.91 22.46 -3.06
N ALA A 162 -7.13 22.77 -4.32
CA ALA A 162 -8.47 23.03 -4.88
C ALA A 162 -9.38 21.80 -4.83
N ALA A 163 -8.82 20.60 -5.05
CA ALA A 163 -9.54 19.33 -5.00
C ALA A 163 -10.01 18.93 -3.58
N MET A 164 -9.41 19.48 -2.53
CA MET A 164 -9.82 19.19 -1.14
C MET A 164 -11.27 19.62 -0.89
N ALA A 165 -11.99 18.84 -0.09
CA ALA A 165 -13.30 19.26 0.43
C ALA A 165 -13.19 20.61 1.17
N ARG A 166 -14.25 21.42 1.07
CA ARG A 166 -14.26 22.79 1.63
C ARG A 166 -13.89 22.80 3.12
N ASP A 167 -14.50 21.95 3.93
CA ASP A 167 -14.23 21.86 5.37
C ASP A 167 -12.78 21.41 5.63
N TRP A 168 -12.28 20.42 4.89
CA TRP A 168 -10.92 19.92 5.02
C TRP A 168 -9.91 21.04 4.75
N ARG A 169 -10.12 21.81 3.68
CA ARG A 169 -9.29 22.97 3.29
C ARG A 169 -9.33 24.10 4.32
N GLN A 170 -10.51 24.38 4.89
CA GLN A 170 -10.64 25.41 5.95
C GLN A 170 -9.88 24.99 7.20
N ARG A 171 -10.00 23.74 7.62
CA ARG A 171 -9.29 23.22 8.80
C ARG A 171 -7.77 23.14 8.55
N LEU A 172 -7.33 22.83 7.34
CA LEU A 172 -5.90 22.91 6.97
C LEU A 172 -5.40 24.36 7.13
N LYS A 173 -6.13 25.35 6.60
CA LYS A 173 -5.78 26.77 6.74
C LYS A 173 -5.71 27.21 8.22
N GLY A 174 -6.57 26.66 9.07
CA GLY A 174 -6.50 26.86 10.53
C GLY A 174 -5.23 26.28 11.13
N ALA A 175 -4.88 25.03 10.77
CA ALA A 175 -3.69 24.37 11.25
C ALA A 175 -2.39 25.05 10.77
N GLU A 176 -2.37 25.59 9.55
CA GLU A 176 -1.23 26.40 9.03
C GLU A 176 -0.99 27.66 9.86
N LYS A 177 -2.04 28.22 10.49
CA LYS A 177 -1.95 29.42 11.35
C LYS A 177 -1.70 29.10 12.82
N ALA A 178 -1.77 27.83 13.23
CA ALA A 178 -1.65 27.41 14.63
C ALA A 178 -0.22 27.47 15.18
N GLY A 179 0.76 27.90 14.39
CA GLY A 179 2.17 28.01 14.81
C GLY A 179 2.88 26.67 14.97
N LEU A 180 2.29 25.57 14.47
CA LEU A 180 2.89 24.25 14.53
C LEU A 180 4.15 24.17 13.67
N VAL A 181 5.20 23.54 14.19
CA VAL A 181 6.44 23.28 13.46
C VAL A 181 6.37 21.87 12.87
N ILE A 182 6.63 21.77 11.56
CA ILE A 182 6.67 20.46 10.90
C ILE A 182 8.09 19.90 10.91
N ASP A 183 8.23 18.70 11.43
CA ASP A 183 9.43 17.87 11.37
C ASP A 183 9.23 16.75 10.34
N LEU A 184 10.23 16.54 9.47
CA LEU A 184 10.25 15.54 8.41
C LEU A 184 11.46 14.62 8.60
N ASP A 185 11.27 13.49 9.24
CA ASP A 185 12.32 12.50 9.50
C ASP A 185 12.28 11.38 8.45
N TRP A 186 13.25 11.43 7.53
CA TRP A 186 13.39 10.44 6.44
C TRP A 186 14.02 9.11 6.87
N GLU A 187 14.33 8.97 8.12
CA GLU A 187 14.80 7.72 8.71
C GLU A 187 13.78 7.10 9.66
N ALA A 188 12.71 7.83 10.00
CA ALA A 188 11.71 7.45 11.00
C ALA A 188 12.35 6.97 12.32
N LYS A 189 13.26 7.78 12.88
CA LYS A 189 14.01 7.46 14.12
C LYS A 189 13.09 7.21 15.30
N ASN A 190 12.01 8.01 15.39
CA ASN A 190 11.02 7.94 16.45
C ASN A 190 9.89 6.93 16.18
N LEU A 191 10.06 6.00 15.21
CA LEU A 191 9.06 4.97 14.94
C LEU A 191 8.64 4.15 16.18
N PRO A 192 9.56 3.74 17.09
CA PRO A 192 9.15 3.02 18.30
C PRO A 192 8.14 3.79 19.17
N TRP A 193 8.31 5.11 19.30
CA TRP A 193 7.36 5.96 20.00
C TRP A 193 5.99 5.98 19.29
N LEU A 194 5.96 6.17 17.97
CA LEU A 194 4.71 6.19 17.21
C LEU A 194 3.97 4.85 17.30
N MET A 195 4.70 3.73 17.26
CA MET A 195 4.13 2.39 17.44
C MET A 195 3.50 2.18 18.82
N LYS A 196 4.12 2.74 19.88
CA LYS A 196 3.55 2.73 21.22
C LYS A 196 2.22 3.51 21.25
N GLN A 197 2.20 4.72 20.67
CA GLN A 197 0.99 5.53 20.61
C GLN A 197 -0.13 4.87 19.80
N GLU A 198 0.19 4.22 18.67
CA GLU A 198 -0.77 3.46 17.88
C GLU A 198 -1.34 2.27 18.67
N HIS A 199 -0.48 1.55 19.40
CA HIS A 199 -0.90 0.41 20.21
C HIS A 199 -1.89 0.82 21.31
N GLU A 200 -1.60 1.90 22.05
CA GLU A 200 -2.48 2.45 23.07
C GLU A 200 -3.83 2.88 22.46
N GLN A 201 -3.80 3.55 21.30
CA GLN A 201 -5.01 3.93 20.57
C GLN A 201 -5.79 2.71 20.06
N ALA A 202 -5.11 1.65 19.62
CA ALA A 202 -5.74 0.44 19.12
C ALA A 202 -6.49 -0.31 20.22
N GLN A 203 -5.94 -0.36 21.42
CA GLN A 203 -6.61 -0.94 22.58
C GLN A 203 -7.91 -0.19 22.90
N SER A 204 -7.89 1.15 22.88
CA SER A 204 -9.09 1.97 23.17
C SER A 204 -10.15 1.89 22.07
N LYS A 205 -9.78 1.66 20.81
CA LYS A 205 -10.68 1.64 19.64
C LYS A 205 -10.94 0.24 19.10
N GLN A 206 -10.41 -0.81 19.75
CA GLN A 206 -10.61 -2.22 19.40
C GLN A 206 -10.28 -2.58 17.94
N PHE A 207 -9.22 -2.00 17.35
CA PHE A 207 -8.72 -2.44 16.05
C PHE A 207 -7.39 -3.21 16.20
N ARG A 208 -6.99 -3.96 15.15
CA ARG A 208 -5.71 -4.66 15.13
C ARG A 208 -4.67 -3.83 14.40
N PRO A 209 -3.70 -3.23 15.11
CA PRO A 209 -2.63 -2.45 14.49
C PRO A 209 -1.60 -3.38 13.82
N MET A 210 -0.77 -2.81 12.95
CA MET A 210 0.45 -3.47 12.51
C MET A 210 1.36 -3.70 13.73
N THR A 211 2.02 -4.86 13.78
CA THR A 211 2.96 -5.12 14.89
C THR A 211 4.20 -4.24 14.75
N GLY A 212 4.73 -3.75 15.88
CA GLY A 212 5.93 -2.93 15.88
C GLY A 212 7.13 -3.63 15.22
N ALA A 213 7.26 -4.95 15.41
CA ALA A 213 8.29 -5.76 14.77
C ALA A 213 8.18 -5.72 13.23
N LEU A 214 6.97 -5.82 12.68
CA LEU A 214 6.73 -5.76 11.23
C LEU A 214 7.03 -4.35 10.71
N ALA A 215 6.53 -3.31 11.38
CA ALA A 215 6.75 -1.92 10.99
C ALA A 215 8.25 -1.56 10.91
N VAL A 216 9.01 -1.91 11.95
CA VAL A 216 10.46 -1.67 11.99
C VAL A 216 11.20 -2.45 10.91
N ARG A 217 10.80 -3.69 10.62
CA ARG A 217 11.44 -4.50 9.57
C ARG A 217 11.15 -3.97 8.17
N ILE A 218 9.95 -3.48 7.90
CA ILE A 218 9.62 -2.81 6.63
C ILE A 218 10.48 -1.56 6.49
N ARG A 219 10.48 -0.67 7.50
CA ARG A 219 11.34 0.52 7.54
C ARG A 219 12.80 0.19 7.21
N ASN A 220 13.36 -0.77 7.92
CA ASN A 220 14.77 -1.15 7.74
C ASN A 220 15.05 -1.74 6.35
N GLY A 221 14.09 -2.48 5.78
CA GLY A 221 14.17 -3.00 4.42
C GLY A 221 14.19 -1.89 3.37
N LEU A 222 13.30 -0.90 3.50
CA LEU A 222 13.21 0.25 2.60
C LEU A 222 14.46 1.15 2.68
N LEU A 223 14.98 1.40 3.90
CA LEU A 223 16.19 2.21 4.09
C LEU A 223 17.47 1.54 3.58
N LYS A 224 17.54 0.20 3.59
CA LYS A 224 18.70 -0.54 3.06
C LYS A 224 18.75 -0.56 1.54
N GLY A 225 17.70 -0.11 0.87
CA GLY A 225 17.60 -0.03 -0.57
C GLY A 225 17.24 -1.37 -1.21
N GLY A 226 15.96 -1.62 -1.40
CA GLY A 226 15.47 -2.69 -2.27
C GLY A 226 15.24 -2.21 -3.70
N GLY A 227 14.95 -0.92 -3.89
CA GLY A 227 14.66 -0.29 -5.18
C GLY A 227 15.11 1.17 -5.22
N LYS A 228 15.32 1.67 -6.43
CA LYS A 228 15.59 3.09 -6.64
C LYS A 228 14.33 3.88 -6.24
N GLY A 229 14.49 4.78 -5.25
CA GLY A 229 13.39 5.61 -4.75
C GLY A 229 12.66 5.05 -3.52
N ASP A 230 12.97 3.83 -3.08
CA ASP A 230 12.43 3.29 -1.83
C ASP A 230 12.90 4.10 -0.61
N GLY A 231 12.05 4.19 0.42
CA GLY A 231 12.38 4.95 1.60
C GLY A 231 11.27 4.99 2.64
N VAL A 232 11.45 5.85 3.60
CA VAL A 232 10.48 6.10 4.67
C VAL A 232 10.43 7.58 4.99
N LEU A 233 9.26 8.06 5.38
CA LEU A 233 9.06 9.39 5.94
C LEU A 233 8.22 9.27 7.20
N MET A 234 8.70 9.82 8.30
CA MET A 234 7.90 10.10 9.48
C MET A 234 7.74 11.61 9.57
N ALA A 235 6.51 12.10 9.43
CA ALA A 235 6.20 13.51 9.54
C ALA A 235 5.50 13.79 10.87
N ALA A 236 5.88 14.86 11.55
CA ALA A 236 5.28 15.25 12.81
C ALA A 236 4.97 16.75 12.84
N ALA A 237 3.90 17.14 13.55
CA ALA A 237 3.61 18.52 13.92
C ALA A 237 3.93 18.69 15.40
N LEU A 238 4.86 19.59 15.70
CA LEU A 238 5.34 19.93 17.05
C LEU A 238 4.69 21.24 17.48
N GLU A 239 4.31 21.34 18.75
CA GLU A 239 3.75 22.58 19.33
C GLU A 239 4.83 23.64 19.54
N ASP A 240 6.08 23.22 19.75
CA ASP A 240 7.24 24.09 19.85
C ASP A 240 8.49 23.46 19.20
N ARG A 241 9.52 24.26 18.97
CA ARG A 241 10.79 23.82 18.40
C ARG A 241 11.63 22.96 19.35
N SER A 242 11.34 23.00 20.65
CA SER A 242 12.11 22.23 21.65
C SER A 242 11.72 20.74 21.63
N GLY A 243 10.51 20.42 21.14
CA GLY A 243 9.96 19.08 21.12
C GLY A 243 9.66 18.48 22.52
N LYS A 244 9.80 19.27 23.59
CA LYS A 244 9.62 18.81 24.98
C LYS A 244 8.20 18.35 25.27
N ALA A 245 7.21 19.01 24.65
CA ALA A 245 5.79 18.66 24.79
C ALA A 245 5.39 17.41 23.98
N GLY A 246 6.29 16.87 23.16
CA GLY A 246 5.97 15.83 22.20
C GLY A 246 5.19 16.33 20.97
N PRO A 247 4.93 15.47 19.98
CA PRO A 247 4.18 15.86 18.78
C PRO A 247 2.68 16.03 19.08
N ALA A 248 2.05 17.04 18.50
CA ALA A 248 0.61 17.18 18.43
C ALA A 248 -0.02 16.13 17.47
N ALA A 249 0.67 15.80 16.38
CA ALA A 249 0.33 14.72 15.47
C ALA A 249 1.58 14.15 14.82
N SER A 250 1.54 12.87 14.44
CA SER A 250 2.61 12.21 13.70
C SER A 250 2.06 11.16 12.74
N ALA A 251 2.73 10.98 11.60
CA ALA A 251 2.36 10.01 10.58
C ALA A 251 3.57 9.33 9.98
N LEU A 252 3.43 8.03 9.65
CA LEU A 252 4.43 7.21 8.97
C LEU A 252 4.00 6.94 7.54
N PHE A 253 4.92 7.13 6.61
CA PHE A 253 4.79 6.83 5.19
C PHE A 253 5.90 5.88 4.77
N TYR A 254 5.53 4.81 4.07
CA TYR A 254 6.48 3.93 3.37
C TYR A 254 6.50 4.29 1.89
N ILE A 255 7.67 4.54 1.35
CA ILE A 255 7.89 4.88 -0.06
C ILE A 255 8.39 3.61 -0.74
N HIS A 256 7.72 3.23 -1.83
CA HIS A 256 8.00 2.00 -2.55
C HIS A 256 7.74 2.19 -4.05
N GLY A 257 8.76 2.01 -4.86
CA GLY A 257 8.69 2.30 -6.30
C GLY A 257 8.23 3.74 -6.57
N GLY A 258 7.21 3.91 -7.43
CA GLY A 258 6.63 5.23 -7.78
C GLY A 258 5.60 5.78 -6.79
N SER A 259 5.32 5.08 -5.69
CA SER A 259 4.25 5.38 -4.76
C SER A 259 4.70 5.47 -3.31
N ALA A 260 3.84 6.01 -2.45
CA ALA A 260 3.97 5.91 -1.01
C ALA A 260 2.66 5.43 -0.37
N THR A 261 2.75 4.81 0.80
CA THR A 261 1.59 4.41 1.61
C THR A 261 1.61 5.12 2.95
N TYR A 262 0.55 5.88 3.26
CA TYR A 262 0.27 6.38 4.60
C TYR A 262 -0.15 5.20 5.49
N GLN A 263 0.78 4.75 6.34
CA GLN A 263 0.63 3.52 7.08
C GLN A 263 0.04 3.71 8.47
N ILE A 264 0.52 4.72 9.20
CA ILE A 264 0.14 4.99 10.59
C ILE A 264 -0.07 6.48 10.77
N GLY A 265 -1.09 6.86 11.52
CA GLY A 265 -1.31 8.24 11.94
C GLY A 265 -1.82 8.30 13.37
N TRP A 266 -1.23 9.21 14.15
CA TRP A 266 -1.62 9.46 15.52
C TRP A 266 -1.74 10.96 15.79
N SER A 267 -2.69 11.35 16.64
CA SER A 267 -2.86 12.74 17.09
C SER A 267 -3.20 12.76 18.57
N SER A 268 -2.57 13.70 19.29
CA SER A 268 -2.95 14.06 20.64
C SER A 268 -4.34 14.74 20.68
N GLU A 269 -4.86 15.03 21.85
CA GLU A 269 -6.10 15.79 21.98
C GLU A 269 -5.96 17.23 21.43
N SER A 270 -4.87 17.90 21.77
CA SER A 270 -4.53 19.25 21.23
C SER A 270 -4.36 19.21 19.73
N GLY A 271 -3.69 18.17 19.19
CA GLY A 271 -3.51 17.97 17.76
C GLY A 271 -4.81 17.74 16.99
N ARG A 272 -5.80 17.06 17.59
CA ARG A 272 -7.15 16.95 17.00
C ARG A 272 -7.87 18.29 16.95
N LYS A 273 -7.77 19.08 18.02
CA LYS A 273 -8.40 20.42 18.11
C LYS A 273 -7.79 21.39 17.10
N SER A 274 -6.45 21.40 16.97
CA SER A 274 -5.72 22.28 16.05
C SER A 274 -5.75 21.82 14.58
N GLY A 275 -6.21 20.59 14.29
CA GLY A 275 -6.15 20.02 12.95
C GLY A 275 -4.75 19.59 12.50
N ALA A 276 -3.83 19.37 13.44
CA ALA A 276 -2.41 19.08 13.19
C ALA A 276 -2.18 17.93 12.19
N MET A 277 -3.00 16.86 12.21
CA MET A 277 -2.86 15.76 11.25
C MET A 277 -3.10 16.20 9.80
N ARG A 278 -3.96 17.19 9.54
CA ARG A 278 -4.15 17.73 8.19
C ARG A 278 -2.89 18.43 7.69
N LEU A 279 -2.24 19.18 8.58
CA LEU A 279 -0.98 19.85 8.25
C LEU A 279 0.13 18.83 8.03
N VAL A 280 0.24 17.79 8.88
CA VAL A 280 1.19 16.68 8.71
C VAL A 280 1.01 16.01 7.37
N LEU A 281 -0.23 15.60 7.04
CA LEU A 281 -0.51 14.91 5.77
C LEU A 281 -0.23 15.80 4.56
N TRP A 282 -0.62 17.06 4.61
CA TRP A 282 -0.36 18.03 3.54
C TRP A 282 1.13 18.24 3.31
N ARG A 283 1.90 18.51 4.36
CA ARG A 283 3.34 18.73 4.27
C ARG A 283 4.10 17.45 3.85
N ALA A 284 3.68 16.30 4.33
CA ALA A 284 4.22 15.01 3.88
C ALA A 284 3.93 14.78 2.39
N ALA A 285 2.71 15.04 1.92
CA ALA A 285 2.36 14.90 0.50
C ALA A 285 3.24 15.79 -0.40
N LEU A 286 3.46 17.04 -0.03
CA LEU A 286 4.36 17.95 -0.77
C LEU A 286 5.82 17.48 -0.73
N ALA A 287 6.30 16.99 0.40
CA ALA A 287 7.66 16.48 0.54
C ALA A 287 7.87 15.19 -0.28
N LEU A 288 6.89 14.30 -0.31
CA LEU A 288 6.88 13.08 -1.14
C LEU A 288 6.88 13.45 -2.63
N LYS A 289 6.01 14.40 -3.04
CA LYS A 289 5.98 14.94 -4.42
C LYS A 289 7.35 15.51 -4.82
N ALA A 290 7.98 16.29 -3.98
CA ALA A 290 9.31 16.87 -4.23
C ALA A 290 10.40 15.79 -4.41
N ARG A 291 10.21 14.57 -3.90
CA ARG A 291 11.06 13.41 -4.12
C ARG A 291 10.68 12.56 -5.33
N GLY A 292 9.71 12.98 -6.13
CA GLY A 292 9.29 12.27 -7.33
C GLY A 292 8.28 11.15 -7.09
N VAL A 293 7.67 11.06 -5.90
CA VAL A 293 6.56 10.14 -5.64
C VAL A 293 5.34 10.62 -6.42
N GLY A 294 4.82 9.79 -7.30
CA GLY A 294 3.66 10.12 -8.14
C GLY A 294 2.31 9.86 -7.47
N TRP A 295 2.24 8.87 -6.58
CA TRP A 295 0.99 8.46 -5.96
C TRP A 295 1.14 8.23 -4.46
N LEU A 296 0.12 8.67 -3.69
CA LEU A 296 0.04 8.40 -2.26
C LEU A 296 -1.23 7.61 -1.94
N ASP A 297 -1.05 6.36 -1.51
CA ASP A 297 -2.11 5.53 -0.92
C ASP A 297 -2.36 5.98 0.51
N LEU A 298 -3.53 6.52 0.80
CA LEU A 298 -3.89 6.96 2.14
C LEU A 298 -4.25 5.79 3.09
N GLY A 299 -4.12 4.55 2.60
CA GLY A 299 -4.44 3.35 3.38
C GLY A 299 -5.95 3.11 3.53
N GLY A 300 -6.30 1.97 4.11
CA GLY A 300 -7.66 1.49 4.17
C GLY A 300 -8.69 2.49 4.70
N ILE A 301 -9.89 2.49 4.10
CA ILE A 301 -11.09 3.18 4.59
C ILE A 301 -12.19 2.17 4.89
N ASN A 302 -12.94 2.43 5.94
CA ASN A 302 -14.13 1.66 6.29
C ASN A 302 -15.18 2.63 6.87
N PRO A 303 -16.20 3.01 6.09
CA PRO A 303 -17.22 3.95 6.55
C PRO A 303 -18.04 3.43 7.74
N ASP A 304 -18.20 2.11 7.85
CA ASP A 304 -19.04 1.50 8.90
C ASP A 304 -18.32 1.48 10.26
N SER A 305 -17.03 1.07 10.28
CA SER A 305 -16.27 0.94 11.53
C SER A 305 -15.42 2.17 11.88
N ALA A 306 -15.10 3.01 10.91
CA ALA A 306 -14.24 4.20 11.07
C ALA A 306 -14.69 5.38 10.20
N PRO A 307 -15.94 5.91 10.38
CA PRO A 307 -16.48 6.96 9.51
C PRO A 307 -15.62 8.22 9.51
N GLY A 308 -15.15 8.68 10.67
CA GLY A 308 -14.32 9.88 10.75
C GLY A 308 -12.94 9.75 10.06
N VAL A 309 -12.34 8.56 10.04
CA VAL A 309 -11.11 8.29 9.29
C VAL A 309 -11.39 8.26 7.79
N THR A 310 -12.54 7.68 7.40
CA THR A 310 -12.98 7.64 6.02
C THR A 310 -13.22 9.06 5.48
N GLU A 311 -14.00 9.87 6.20
CA GLU A 311 -14.25 11.28 5.86
C GLU A 311 -12.95 12.10 5.77
N PHE A 312 -12.04 11.92 6.75
CA PHE A 312 -10.73 12.57 6.74
C PHE A 312 -9.95 12.26 5.46
N LYS A 313 -9.90 10.99 5.03
CA LYS A 313 -9.16 10.58 3.83
C LYS A 313 -9.84 11.03 2.54
N LEU A 314 -11.16 10.87 2.42
CA LEU A 314 -11.93 11.35 1.26
C LEU A 314 -11.85 12.87 1.11
N GLY A 315 -11.82 13.60 2.22
CA GLY A 315 -11.71 15.06 2.23
C GLY A 315 -10.42 15.62 1.63
N THR A 316 -9.39 14.79 1.42
CA THR A 316 -8.15 15.20 0.74
C THR A 316 -8.32 15.51 -0.75
N GLY A 317 -9.44 15.11 -1.35
CA GLY A 317 -9.68 15.23 -2.80
C GLY A 317 -9.04 14.10 -3.62
N GLY A 318 -8.58 13.04 -2.96
CA GLY A 318 -8.09 11.84 -3.64
C GLY A 318 -9.22 10.96 -4.19
N HIS A 319 -8.85 9.98 -5.00
CA HIS A 319 -9.77 9.03 -5.64
C HIS A 319 -10.01 7.81 -4.75
N ALA A 320 -11.25 7.59 -4.35
CA ALA A 320 -11.64 6.35 -3.66
C ALA A 320 -11.64 5.19 -4.66
N VAL A 321 -11.02 4.10 -4.28
CA VAL A 321 -11.01 2.85 -5.06
C VAL A 321 -11.35 1.67 -4.15
N GLU A 322 -11.99 0.67 -4.74
CA GLU A 322 -12.27 -0.62 -4.09
C GLU A 322 -11.79 -1.75 -5.00
N SER A 323 -11.07 -2.72 -4.45
CA SER A 323 -10.68 -3.91 -5.19
C SER A 323 -11.83 -4.92 -5.28
N ALA A 324 -11.77 -5.82 -6.26
CA ALA A 324 -12.84 -6.76 -6.61
C ALA A 324 -13.32 -7.64 -5.44
N GLY A 325 -12.48 -7.88 -4.45
CA GLY A 325 -12.81 -8.70 -3.29
C GLY A 325 -11.61 -9.48 -2.77
N LEU A 326 -11.83 -10.22 -1.69
CA LEU A 326 -10.89 -11.20 -1.18
C LEU A 326 -11.32 -12.59 -1.65
N PHE A 327 -10.43 -13.31 -2.34
CA PHE A 327 -10.68 -14.59 -3.00
C PHE A 327 -9.77 -15.70 -2.48
N ARG A 328 -10.24 -16.92 -2.69
CA ARG A 328 -9.48 -18.16 -2.42
C ARG A 328 -9.63 -19.16 -3.56
#